data_90ce20f063b82260f22dfd5db35d29b2
#
_entry.id   90ce20f063b82260f22dfd5db35d29b2
#
_cell.length_a   1.000
_cell.length_b   1.000
_cell.length_c   1.000
_cell.angle_alpha   90.00
_cell.angle_beta   90.00
_cell.angle_gamma   90.00
#
_symmetry.space_group_name_H-M   'P 1'
#
loop_
_entity.id
_entity.type
_entity.pdbx_description
1 polymer ?
#
loop_
_entity_poly.entity_id
_entity_poly.type
_entity_poly.pdbx_seq_one_letter_code
_entity_poly.pdbx_strand_id
1 'polypeptide(L)'
;MAIVLLKPVLMDNAYELLAEQYLKSKKLKQFTVQLTKFMLYFQKQWVKIKMRTMISFYEVDFKTNNWSESYNAVLQRRAQQSHLSMWTLIELLITEETSVRMKHFQLLNGKTKSVNKTVRDSVIEINNKIIEFNQNFEDDEITLDDCLTSISALVGVKYDKWRKERKKNKRKKKDGSDDDNDD
;
A
#
# COMPACT_ATOMS: atom_id res chain seq x y z
N MET A 1 -8.38 -4.56 -3.91
CA MET A 1 -9.57 -4.03 -3.17
C MET A 1 -9.65 -2.53 -3.40
N ALA A 2 -10.57 -2.08 -4.25
CA ALA A 2 -10.70 -0.66 -4.62
C ALA A 2 -11.37 0.19 -3.52
N ILE A 3 -12.20 -0.43 -2.67
CA ILE A 3 -12.99 0.26 -1.64
C ILE A 3 -12.17 1.17 -0.71
N VAL A 4 -10.94 0.80 -0.39
CA VAL A 4 -10.04 1.63 0.45
C VAL A 4 -9.45 2.85 -0.27
N LEU A 5 -9.66 2.97 -1.56
CA LEU A 5 -9.22 4.09 -2.40
C LEU A 5 -10.33 5.10 -2.66
N LEU A 6 -11.52 4.83 -2.12
CA LEU A 6 -12.65 5.75 -2.13
C LEU A 6 -12.59 6.68 -0.91
N LYS A 7 -13.33 7.80 -1.00
CA LYS A 7 -13.58 8.63 0.17
C LYS A 7 -14.22 7.82 1.29
N PRO A 8 -13.85 8.05 2.56
CA PRO A 8 -14.40 7.29 3.70
C PRO A 8 -15.92 7.24 3.76
N VAL A 9 -16.58 8.32 3.34
CA VAL A 9 -18.05 8.43 3.33
C VAL A 9 -18.70 7.44 2.37
N LEU A 10 -18.04 7.12 1.26
CA LEU A 10 -18.55 6.23 0.22
C LEU A 10 -18.35 4.74 0.51
N MET A 11 -17.55 4.40 1.53
CA MET A 11 -17.17 3.02 1.79
C MET A 11 -18.35 2.12 2.19
N ASP A 12 -19.39 2.65 2.86
CA ASP A 12 -20.59 1.87 3.20
C ASP A 12 -21.36 1.49 1.94
N ASN A 13 -21.67 2.46 1.09
CA ASN A 13 -22.42 2.26 -0.15
C ASN A 13 -21.64 1.32 -1.10
N ALA A 14 -20.33 1.53 -1.19
CA ALA A 14 -19.45 0.67 -1.99
C ALA A 14 -19.41 -0.77 -1.46
N TYR A 15 -19.42 -0.96 -0.15
CA TYR A 15 -19.50 -2.27 0.47
C TYR A 15 -20.82 -2.98 0.13
N GLU A 16 -21.95 -2.30 0.27
CA GLU A 16 -23.28 -2.86 -0.02
C GLU A 16 -23.38 -3.30 -1.49
N LEU A 17 -22.94 -2.45 -2.41
CA LEU A 17 -22.90 -2.74 -3.83
C LEU A 17 -22.04 -3.97 -4.13
N LEU A 18 -20.83 -4.04 -3.58
CA LEU A 18 -19.94 -5.20 -3.76
C LEU A 18 -20.53 -6.47 -3.15
N ALA A 19 -21.13 -6.40 -1.96
CA ALA A 19 -21.77 -7.54 -1.31
C ALA A 19 -22.89 -8.11 -2.19
N GLU A 20 -23.72 -7.26 -2.75
CA GLU A 20 -24.79 -7.64 -3.65
C GLU A 20 -24.26 -8.32 -4.91
N GLN A 21 -23.27 -7.74 -5.58
CA GLN A 21 -22.66 -8.30 -6.79
C GLN A 21 -22.02 -9.66 -6.53
N TYR A 22 -21.23 -9.80 -5.46
CA TYR A 22 -20.53 -11.05 -5.18
C TYR A 22 -21.47 -12.17 -4.77
N LEU A 23 -22.50 -11.89 -3.97
CA LEU A 23 -23.47 -12.90 -3.54
C LEU A 23 -24.38 -13.35 -4.69
N LYS A 24 -24.68 -12.47 -5.63
CA LYS A 24 -25.46 -12.82 -6.86
C LYS A 24 -24.61 -13.50 -7.93
N SER A 25 -23.30 -13.53 -7.82
CA SER A 25 -22.42 -14.07 -8.85
C SER A 25 -22.52 -15.59 -9.00
N LYS A 26 -22.95 -16.06 -10.17
CA LYS A 26 -23.02 -17.51 -10.50
C LYS A 26 -21.67 -18.21 -10.36
N LYS A 27 -20.56 -17.52 -10.68
CA LYS A 27 -19.20 -18.06 -10.63
C LYS A 27 -18.72 -18.33 -9.19
N LEU A 28 -19.26 -17.61 -8.22
CA LEU A 28 -18.87 -17.69 -6.82
C LEU A 28 -19.88 -18.50 -5.97
N LYS A 29 -20.90 -19.06 -6.58
CA LYS A 29 -21.98 -19.79 -5.90
C LYS A 29 -21.47 -20.89 -4.97
N GLN A 30 -20.42 -21.62 -5.36
CA GLN A 30 -19.81 -22.67 -4.54
C GLN A 30 -19.13 -22.15 -3.26
N PHE A 31 -18.77 -20.86 -3.20
CA PHE A 31 -18.12 -20.22 -2.08
C PHE A 31 -19.06 -19.29 -1.29
N THR A 32 -20.37 -19.34 -1.53
CA THR A 32 -21.32 -18.38 -0.94
C THR A 32 -21.21 -18.32 0.58
N VAL A 33 -21.09 -19.46 1.27
CA VAL A 33 -21.01 -19.51 2.74
C VAL A 33 -19.73 -18.81 3.25
N GLN A 34 -18.58 -19.13 2.64
CA GLN A 34 -17.31 -18.53 3.00
C GLN A 34 -17.28 -17.03 2.69
N LEU A 35 -17.84 -16.67 1.53
CA LEU A 35 -17.92 -15.28 1.09
C LEU A 35 -18.84 -14.46 2.01
N THR A 36 -19.99 -14.99 2.40
CA THR A 36 -20.89 -14.32 3.35
C THR A 36 -20.19 -14.09 4.70
N LYS A 37 -19.50 -15.11 5.22
CA LYS A 37 -18.73 -14.97 6.47
C LYS A 37 -17.65 -13.90 6.35
N PHE A 38 -16.91 -13.90 5.24
CA PHE A 38 -15.88 -12.89 4.96
C PHE A 38 -16.47 -11.49 4.86
N MET A 39 -17.57 -11.31 4.13
CA MET A 39 -18.21 -10.02 3.95
C MET A 39 -18.73 -9.47 5.28
N LEU A 40 -19.38 -10.31 6.11
CA LEU A 40 -19.81 -9.92 7.46
C LEU A 40 -18.64 -9.51 8.37
N TYR A 41 -17.55 -10.29 8.35
CA TYR A 41 -16.33 -9.95 9.07
C TYR A 41 -15.77 -8.60 8.58
N PHE A 42 -15.64 -8.42 7.25
CA PHE A 42 -15.12 -7.21 6.65
C PHE A 42 -15.96 -5.99 7.01
N GLN A 43 -17.29 -6.12 6.92
CA GLN A 43 -18.22 -5.05 7.34
C GLN A 43 -18.01 -4.65 8.80
N LYS A 44 -18.01 -5.66 9.69
CA LYS A 44 -17.90 -5.42 11.13
C LYS A 44 -16.56 -4.80 11.51
N GLN A 45 -15.46 -5.30 10.95
CA GLN A 45 -14.11 -4.90 11.36
C GLN A 45 -13.60 -3.64 10.67
N TRP A 46 -14.00 -3.41 9.42
CA TRP A 46 -13.35 -2.40 8.59
C TRP A 46 -14.29 -1.30 8.12
N VAL A 47 -15.55 -1.62 7.87
CA VAL A 47 -16.50 -0.65 7.30
C VAL A 47 -17.28 0.09 8.39
N LYS A 48 -17.84 -0.62 9.38
CA LYS A 48 -18.70 -0.02 10.44
C LYS A 48 -17.95 0.64 11.59
N ILE A 49 -16.67 0.33 11.80
CA ILE A 49 -15.91 0.90 12.90
C ILE A 49 -15.40 2.30 12.53
N LYS A 50 -15.21 3.16 13.56
CA LYS A 50 -14.60 4.51 13.45
C LYS A 50 -13.24 4.55 12.70
N MET A 51 -12.79 3.41 12.18
CA MET A 51 -11.51 3.24 11.50
C MET A 51 -11.55 3.52 9.99
N ARG A 52 -12.71 3.90 9.40
CA ARG A 52 -12.79 4.18 7.95
C ARG A 52 -11.73 5.17 7.47
N THR A 53 -11.55 6.24 8.22
CA THR A 53 -10.53 7.26 7.94
C THR A 53 -9.11 6.72 8.05
N MET A 54 -8.89 5.71 8.89
CA MET A 54 -7.57 5.09 9.07
C MET A 54 -7.22 4.08 7.97
N ILE A 55 -8.24 3.43 7.38
CA ILE A 55 -8.04 2.44 6.31
C ILE A 55 -8.20 3.04 4.91
N SER A 56 -8.76 4.24 4.78
CA SER A 56 -8.86 4.93 3.50
C SER A 56 -7.49 5.44 3.08
N PHE A 57 -7.14 5.11 1.84
CA PHE A 57 -5.97 5.63 1.14
C PHE A 57 -6.34 6.72 0.12
N TYR A 58 -7.55 7.29 0.23
CA TYR A 58 -7.95 8.43 -0.56
C TYR A 58 -7.03 9.62 -0.23
N GLU A 59 -6.51 10.29 -1.25
CA GLU A 59 -5.57 11.43 -1.13
C GLU A 59 -4.28 11.15 -0.35
N VAL A 60 -3.97 9.89 -0.07
CA VAL A 60 -2.70 9.53 0.56
C VAL A 60 -1.63 9.30 -0.50
N ASP A 61 -0.59 10.11 -0.50
CA ASP A 61 0.51 10.02 -1.46
C ASP A 61 1.30 8.72 -1.34
N PHE A 62 1.51 8.26 -0.10
CA PHE A 62 2.29 7.08 0.20
C PHE A 62 1.40 5.96 0.74
N LYS A 63 1.01 5.04 -0.16
CA LYS A 63 0.10 3.90 0.15
C LYS A 63 0.86 2.65 0.64
N THR A 64 2.04 2.80 1.21
CA THR A 64 2.87 1.68 1.68
C THR A 64 3.65 2.06 2.92
N ASN A 65 3.96 1.06 3.76
CA ASN A 65 4.82 1.17 4.93
C ASN A 65 6.32 1.06 4.58
N ASN A 66 6.69 1.12 3.30
CA ASN A 66 8.08 0.96 2.83
C ASN A 66 9.06 1.91 3.52
N TRP A 67 8.62 3.09 3.95
CA TRP A 67 9.44 4.02 4.71
C TRP A 67 9.82 3.46 6.08
N SER A 68 8.82 2.93 6.82
CA SER A 68 9.04 2.30 8.12
C SER A 68 9.89 1.05 8.00
N GLU A 69 9.64 0.21 6.99
CA GLU A 69 10.45 -0.98 6.71
C GLU A 69 11.90 -0.61 6.35
N SER A 70 12.08 0.39 5.50
CA SER A 70 13.41 0.88 5.11
C SER A 70 14.16 1.47 6.30
N TYR A 71 13.48 2.24 7.15
CA TYR A 71 14.06 2.82 8.36
C TYR A 71 14.42 1.73 9.38
N ASN A 72 13.54 0.77 9.61
CA ASN A 72 13.82 -0.37 10.48
C ASN A 72 15.04 -1.18 9.99
N ALA A 73 15.17 -1.39 8.69
CA ALA A 73 16.34 -2.03 8.12
C ALA A 73 17.65 -1.21 8.30
N VAL A 74 17.56 0.11 8.31
CA VAL A 74 18.71 0.98 8.65
C VAL A 74 19.07 0.85 10.11
N LEU A 75 18.09 0.90 11.02
CA LEU A 75 18.32 0.73 12.46
C LEU A 75 18.94 -0.62 12.78
N GLN A 76 18.40 -1.72 12.20
CA GLN A 76 18.96 -3.05 12.39
C GLN A 76 20.41 -3.18 11.93
N ARG A 77 20.76 -2.59 10.78
CA ARG A 77 22.15 -2.59 10.29
C ARG A 77 23.09 -1.82 11.20
N ARG A 78 22.63 -0.72 11.80
CA ARG A 78 23.43 0.08 12.75
C ARG A 78 23.54 -0.58 14.12
N ALA A 79 22.51 -1.29 14.53
CA ALA A 79 22.50 -2.05 15.77
C ALA A 79 23.55 -3.19 15.77
N GLN A 80 23.87 -3.77 14.60
CA GLN A 80 24.86 -4.86 14.39
C GLN A 80 24.58 -6.14 15.20
N GLN A 81 23.55 -6.17 16.03
CA GLN A 81 23.17 -7.31 16.87
C GLN A 81 21.64 -7.37 17.06
N SER A 82 21.12 -8.57 17.28
CA SER A 82 19.68 -8.81 17.39
C SER A 82 19.08 -8.41 18.74
N HIS A 83 19.90 -8.35 19.80
CA HIS A 83 19.48 -8.02 21.17
C HIS A 83 20.39 -6.93 21.72
N LEU A 84 19.95 -5.68 21.61
CA LEU A 84 20.64 -4.53 22.19
C LEU A 84 20.34 -4.44 23.69
N SER A 85 21.33 -4.04 24.47
CA SER A 85 21.05 -3.58 25.82
C SER A 85 20.22 -2.29 25.77
N MET A 86 19.46 -2.01 26.80
CA MET A 86 18.63 -0.80 26.87
C MET A 86 19.48 0.47 26.67
N TRP A 87 20.65 0.53 27.25
CA TRP A 87 21.55 1.69 27.13
C TRP A 87 22.08 1.86 25.70
N THR A 88 22.51 0.78 25.07
CA THR A 88 22.98 0.79 23.68
C THR A 88 21.85 1.20 22.71
N LEU A 89 20.60 0.78 22.99
CA LEU A 89 19.46 1.22 22.22
C LEU A 89 19.21 2.72 22.36
N ILE A 90 19.29 3.27 23.58
CA ILE A 90 19.13 4.71 23.84
C ILE A 90 20.19 5.51 23.11
N GLU A 91 21.46 5.11 23.18
CA GLU A 91 22.57 5.76 22.48
C GLU A 91 22.37 5.73 20.95
N LEU A 92 21.92 4.60 20.41
CA LEU A 92 21.59 4.48 19.00
C LEU A 92 20.47 5.46 18.59
N LEU A 93 19.40 5.54 19.37
CA LEU A 93 18.28 6.45 19.08
C LEU A 93 18.68 7.93 19.18
N ILE A 94 19.52 8.31 20.16
CA ILE A 94 20.06 9.67 20.27
C ILE A 94 20.93 10.02 19.06
N THR A 95 21.75 9.09 18.62
CA THR A 95 22.59 9.26 17.41
C THR A 95 21.75 9.43 16.16
N GLU A 96 20.67 8.62 16.02
CA GLU A 96 19.71 8.74 14.92
C GLU A 96 18.99 10.09 14.93
N GLU A 97 18.47 10.50 16.08
CA GLU A 97 17.78 11.79 16.22
C GLU A 97 18.71 12.94 15.79
N THR A 98 19.95 12.94 16.27
CA THR A 98 20.96 13.95 15.91
C THR A 98 21.20 13.96 14.40
N SER A 99 21.35 12.78 13.79
CA SER A 99 21.53 12.64 12.33
C SER A 99 20.34 13.18 11.53
N VAL A 100 19.13 12.88 11.96
CA VAL A 100 17.89 13.38 11.32
C VAL A 100 17.76 14.88 11.49
N ARG A 101 18.03 15.41 12.68
CA ARG A 101 18.02 16.85 12.98
C ARG A 101 19.02 17.62 12.11
N MET A 102 20.23 17.11 11.96
CA MET A 102 21.25 17.71 11.10
C MET A 102 20.83 17.72 9.63
N LYS A 103 20.26 16.62 9.12
CA LYS A 103 19.72 16.55 7.75
C LYS A 103 18.59 17.55 7.53
N HIS A 104 17.67 17.64 8.49
CA HIS A 104 16.57 18.60 8.43
C HIS A 104 17.09 20.04 8.38
N PHE A 105 18.07 20.37 9.23
CA PHE A 105 18.70 21.67 9.22
C PHE A 105 19.42 21.97 7.89
N GLN A 106 20.11 21.00 7.31
CA GLN A 106 20.75 21.14 6.00
C GLN A 106 19.74 21.35 4.87
N LEU A 107 18.58 20.68 4.92
CA LEU A 107 17.48 20.87 3.97
C LEU A 107 16.88 22.26 4.06
N LEU A 108 16.63 22.76 5.28
CA LEU A 108 16.11 24.12 5.50
C LEU A 108 17.07 25.20 4.98
N ASN A 109 18.37 24.96 5.07
CA ASN A 109 19.40 25.90 4.57
C ASN A 109 19.74 25.70 3.08
N GLY A 110 19.00 24.86 2.35
CA GLY A 110 19.22 24.63 0.93
C GLY A 110 20.55 23.96 0.58
N LYS A 111 21.29 23.45 1.57
CA LYS A 111 22.62 22.83 1.38
C LYS A 111 22.57 21.40 0.85
N THR A 112 21.43 20.75 0.93
CA THR A 112 21.20 19.41 0.38
C THR A 112 19.97 19.40 -0.51
N LYS A 113 20.06 18.69 -1.64
CA LYS A 113 18.87 18.39 -2.44
C LYS A 113 17.94 17.52 -1.60
N SER A 114 16.64 17.80 -1.63
CA SER A 114 15.61 16.94 -1.03
C SER A 114 15.89 15.47 -1.38
N VAL A 115 16.04 14.64 -0.37
CA VAL A 115 16.19 13.19 -0.53
C VAL A 115 14.81 12.54 -0.84
N ASN A 116 13.90 13.30 -1.41
CA ASN A 116 12.66 12.73 -1.91
C ASN A 116 13.04 11.75 -3.00
N LYS A 117 13.00 10.48 -2.64
CA LYS A 117 13.02 9.39 -3.59
C LYS A 117 11.91 9.72 -4.59
N THR A 118 12.30 10.10 -5.78
CA THR A 118 11.36 10.48 -6.85
C THR A 118 10.27 9.42 -6.90
N VAL A 119 9.06 9.81 -6.53
CA VAL A 119 7.90 8.92 -6.71
C VAL A 119 7.87 8.63 -8.19
N ARG A 120 7.84 7.35 -8.57
CA ARG A 120 7.86 6.98 -9.99
C ARG A 120 6.66 7.64 -10.66
N ASP A 121 6.87 8.27 -11.80
CA ASP A 121 5.82 8.95 -12.58
C ASP A 121 4.57 8.08 -12.74
N SER A 122 4.76 6.78 -12.92
CA SER A 122 3.66 5.80 -12.98
C SER A 122 2.82 5.69 -11.69
N VAL A 123 3.35 6.04 -10.53
CA VAL A 123 2.59 6.05 -9.27
C VAL A 123 1.79 7.34 -9.17
N ILE A 124 2.38 8.46 -9.58
CA ILE A 124 1.73 9.77 -9.64
C ILE A 124 0.54 9.68 -10.61
N GLU A 125 0.76 9.13 -11.81
CA GLU A 125 -0.30 8.95 -12.81
C GLU A 125 -1.47 8.11 -12.27
N ILE A 126 -1.20 6.99 -11.60
CA ILE A 126 -2.25 6.15 -11.01
C ILE A 126 -3.00 6.89 -9.90
N ASN A 127 -2.29 7.63 -9.04
CA ASN A 127 -2.92 8.41 -7.98
C ASN A 127 -3.83 9.50 -8.57
N ASN A 128 -3.37 10.21 -9.60
CA ASN A 128 -4.17 11.22 -10.29
C ASN A 128 -5.44 10.62 -10.90
N LYS A 129 -5.35 9.45 -11.56
CA LYS A 129 -6.51 8.74 -12.09
C LYS A 129 -7.50 8.30 -11.01
N ILE A 130 -7.01 7.88 -9.84
CA ILE A 130 -7.89 7.53 -8.71
C ILE A 130 -8.64 8.75 -8.22
N ILE A 131 -7.97 9.91 -8.11
CA ILE A 131 -8.60 11.18 -7.73
C ILE A 131 -9.64 11.59 -8.78
N GLU A 132 -9.28 11.54 -10.06
CA GLU A 132 -10.18 11.83 -11.19
C GLU A 132 -11.46 10.99 -11.16
N PHE A 133 -11.36 9.66 -10.98
CA PHE A 133 -12.55 8.80 -10.87
C PHE A 133 -13.44 9.12 -9.66
N ASN A 134 -12.85 9.48 -8.51
CA ASN A 134 -13.63 9.90 -7.36
C ASN A 134 -14.33 11.25 -7.63
N GLN A 135 -13.69 12.15 -8.38
CA GLN A 135 -14.23 13.44 -8.75
C GLN A 135 -15.39 13.30 -9.74
N ASN A 136 -15.20 12.53 -10.82
CA ASN A 136 -16.26 12.23 -11.80
C ASN A 136 -17.49 11.59 -11.17
N PHE A 137 -17.29 10.79 -10.11
CA PHE A 137 -18.42 10.28 -9.33
C PHE A 137 -19.13 11.38 -8.53
N GLU A 138 -18.40 12.34 -7.94
CA GLU A 138 -19.01 13.47 -7.21
C GLU A 138 -19.74 14.44 -8.13
N ASP A 139 -19.26 14.57 -9.36
CA ASP A 139 -19.87 15.39 -10.41
C ASP A 139 -21.03 14.68 -11.13
N ASP A 140 -21.45 13.48 -10.62
CA ASP A 140 -22.51 12.63 -11.19
C ASP A 140 -22.27 12.19 -12.64
N GLU A 141 -21.01 12.21 -13.11
CA GLU A 141 -20.63 11.79 -14.47
C GLU A 141 -20.57 10.27 -14.63
N ILE A 142 -20.23 9.56 -13.53
CA ILE A 142 -20.14 8.10 -13.51
C ILE A 142 -20.85 7.52 -12.29
N THR A 143 -21.29 6.26 -12.39
CA THR A 143 -21.88 5.56 -11.25
C THR A 143 -20.83 5.08 -10.26
N LEU A 144 -21.21 4.79 -9.01
CA LEU A 144 -20.31 4.21 -8.00
C LEU A 144 -19.73 2.86 -8.45
N ASP A 145 -20.49 2.08 -9.22
CA ASP A 145 -20.04 0.81 -9.78
C ASP A 145 -18.96 1.02 -10.85
N ASP A 146 -19.14 1.97 -11.74
CA ASP A 146 -18.16 2.32 -12.76
C ASP A 146 -16.87 2.84 -12.11
N CYS A 147 -16.99 3.69 -11.10
CA CYS A 147 -15.87 4.19 -10.33
C CYS A 147 -15.06 3.04 -9.68
N LEU A 148 -15.74 2.14 -8.95
CA LEU A 148 -15.11 0.97 -8.34
C LEU A 148 -14.45 0.05 -9.35
N THR A 149 -15.11 -0.21 -10.47
CA THR A 149 -14.60 -1.07 -11.54
C THR A 149 -13.34 -0.46 -12.17
N SER A 150 -13.35 0.83 -12.46
CA SER A 150 -12.23 1.56 -13.04
C SER A 150 -11.03 1.59 -12.10
N ILE A 151 -11.23 1.91 -10.82
CA ILE A 151 -10.18 1.87 -9.80
C ILE A 151 -9.63 0.44 -9.62
N SER A 152 -10.49 -0.58 -9.60
CA SER A 152 -10.08 -1.99 -9.52
C SER A 152 -9.22 -2.41 -10.69
N ALA A 153 -9.56 -2.00 -11.91
CA ALA A 153 -8.79 -2.28 -13.11
C ALA A 153 -7.40 -1.66 -13.06
N LEU A 154 -7.28 -0.38 -12.63
CA LEU A 154 -5.98 0.29 -12.47
C LEU A 154 -5.07 -0.44 -11.49
N VAL A 155 -5.59 -0.83 -10.34
CA VAL A 155 -4.83 -1.55 -9.31
C VAL A 155 -4.51 -2.97 -9.76
N GLY A 156 -5.45 -3.65 -10.44
CA GLY A 156 -5.29 -5.01 -10.94
C GLY A 156 -4.17 -5.13 -11.97
N VAL A 157 -4.11 -4.24 -12.94
CA VAL A 157 -3.04 -4.21 -13.97
C VAL A 157 -1.66 -4.03 -13.31
N LYS A 158 -1.55 -3.14 -12.34
CA LYS A 158 -0.29 -2.93 -11.61
C LYS A 158 0.13 -4.16 -10.83
N TYR A 159 -0.81 -4.83 -10.16
CA TYR A 159 -0.56 -6.05 -9.40
C TYR A 159 -0.10 -7.20 -10.30
N ASP A 160 -0.73 -7.40 -11.44
CA ASP A 160 -0.36 -8.45 -12.40
C ASP A 160 1.02 -8.22 -13.02
N LYS A 161 1.35 -6.98 -13.36
CA LYS A 161 2.69 -6.60 -13.82
C LYS A 161 3.75 -6.92 -12.75
N TRP A 162 3.54 -6.48 -11.53
CA TRP A 162 4.44 -6.76 -10.40
C TRP A 162 4.59 -8.27 -10.13
N ARG A 163 3.49 -9.04 -10.19
CA ARG A 163 3.50 -10.50 -10.01
C ARG A 163 4.34 -11.20 -11.10
N LYS A 164 4.23 -10.76 -12.34
CA LYS A 164 5.03 -11.27 -13.46
C LYS A 164 6.52 -10.96 -13.28
N GLU A 165 6.87 -9.73 -12.91
CA GLU A 165 8.24 -9.31 -12.65
C GLU A 165 8.86 -10.11 -11.49
N ARG A 166 8.13 -10.30 -10.40
CA ARG A 166 8.58 -11.09 -9.24
C ARG A 166 8.84 -12.56 -9.59
N LYS A 167 7.98 -13.15 -10.44
CA LYS A 167 8.20 -14.53 -10.94
C LYS A 167 9.46 -14.62 -11.81
N LYS A 168 9.69 -13.63 -12.68
CA LYS A 168 10.88 -13.56 -13.54
C LYS A 168 12.17 -13.43 -12.71
N ASN A 169 12.17 -12.59 -11.69
CA ASN A 169 13.32 -12.40 -10.81
C ASN A 169 13.62 -13.63 -9.93
N LYS A 170 12.58 -14.37 -9.50
CA LYS A 170 12.78 -15.65 -8.78
C LYS A 170 13.41 -16.73 -9.67
N ARG A 171 13.04 -16.79 -10.95
CA ARG A 171 13.65 -17.73 -11.91
C ARG A 171 15.13 -17.41 -12.13
N LYS A 172 15.45 -16.12 -12.40
CA LYS A 172 16.85 -15.69 -12.56
C LYS A 172 17.76 -15.98 -11.36
N LYS A 173 17.20 -15.91 -10.11
CA LYS A 173 17.97 -16.26 -8.91
C LYS A 173 18.17 -17.77 -8.75
N LYS A 174 17.30 -18.60 -9.32
CA LYS A 174 17.43 -20.05 -9.27
C LYS A 174 18.45 -20.56 -10.31
N ASP A 175 18.42 -19.97 -11.50
CA ASP A 175 19.33 -20.32 -12.59
C ASP A 175 20.78 -19.82 -12.37
N GLY A 176 21.00 -18.84 -11.47
CA GLY A 176 22.34 -18.31 -11.13
C GLY A 176 22.97 -18.92 -9.89
N SER A 177 22.33 -19.89 -9.24
CA SER A 177 22.88 -20.57 -8.04
C SER A 177 23.47 -21.95 -8.34
N ASP A 178 23.38 -22.42 -9.57
CA ASP A 178 23.87 -23.77 -9.96
C ASP A 178 25.27 -23.75 -10.56
N ASP A 179 25.90 -22.55 -10.77
CA ASP A 179 27.23 -22.44 -11.41
C ASP A 179 28.42 -22.35 -10.43
N ASP A 180 28.19 -22.33 -9.10
CA ASP A 180 29.27 -22.14 -8.12
C ASP A 180 29.71 -23.43 -7.38
N ASN A 181 29.43 -24.64 -7.90
CA ASN A 181 29.80 -25.90 -7.24
C ASN A 181 30.60 -26.85 -8.13
N ASP A 182 31.52 -26.36 -8.96
CA ASP A 182 32.52 -27.21 -9.60
C ASP A 182 33.90 -26.49 -9.60
N ASP A 183 34.58 -26.55 -8.42
CA ASP A 183 36.05 -26.49 -8.32
C ASP A 183 36.51 -27.11 -6.99
#